data_db1aa3e385a4c72d76aba8fb966bf988
#
_entry.id   db1aa3e385a4c72d76aba8fb966bf988
#
_cell.length_a   1.000
_cell.length_b   1.000
_cell.length_c   1.000
_cell.angle_alpha   90.00
_cell.angle_beta   90.00
_cell.angle_gamma   90.00
#
_symmetry.space_group_name_H-M   'P 1'
#
loop_
_entity.id
_entity.type
_entity.pdbx_description
1 polymer ?
#
loop_
_entity_poly.entity_id
_entity_poly.type
_entity_poly.pdbx_seq_one_letter_code
_entity_poly.pdbx_strand_id
1 'polypeptide(L)'
;MANPTQQKHAVMLVPGKGGTGKTLFARLLYYALVEAGVKVIGFDSDTENPELANYHAQQKYQVYTGNLLEIEDSHKLLEMLEKKKPDVALIDMPAASGYQTRDRMEHFNLLDLSEDKEMPYRFTFVCVLDIGAPSVHSFQDVMAFCGDRADYVAVRNQFWEDGSSSDESSFAIWEQSEAYKLFESLKGIEIAMPALDRLTFQQMHPSTNFFDVAKLTVGHRLITQSFLRRGVAELDYAASYLGLPKPQAEGQPIARATEAA
;
A
#
# COMPACT_ATOMS: atom_id res chain seq x y z
N MET A 1 9.52 25.95 -19.68
CA MET A 1 10.09 24.58 -19.68
C MET A 1 9.10 23.70 -18.95
N ALA A 2 8.52 22.71 -19.61
CA ALA A 2 7.63 21.77 -18.95
C ALA A 2 8.42 21.05 -17.86
N ASN A 3 7.93 21.03 -16.62
CA ASN A 3 8.46 20.16 -15.57
C ASN A 3 8.50 18.73 -16.13
N PRO A 4 9.57 17.95 -15.92
CA PRO A 4 9.54 16.55 -16.29
C PRO A 4 8.31 15.94 -15.61
N THR A 5 7.47 15.27 -16.38
CA THR A 5 6.23 14.64 -15.90
C THR A 5 6.65 13.73 -14.76
N GLN A 6 6.27 14.08 -13.54
CA GLN A 6 6.55 13.24 -12.37
C GLN A 6 5.89 11.88 -12.60
N GLN A 7 6.67 10.80 -12.49
CA GLN A 7 6.17 9.43 -12.62
C GLN A 7 4.98 9.23 -11.70
N LYS A 8 3.86 8.76 -12.23
CA LYS A 8 2.67 8.41 -11.45
C LYS A 8 2.74 6.95 -11.03
N HIS A 9 2.12 6.62 -9.91
CA HIS A 9 2.19 5.28 -9.33
C HIS A 9 0.80 4.65 -9.20
N ALA A 10 0.70 3.38 -9.62
CA ALA A 10 -0.41 2.50 -9.29
C ALA A 10 0.09 1.48 -8.27
N VAL A 11 -0.14 1.72 -6.99
CA VAL A 11 0.33 0.86 -5.89
C VAL A 11 -0.76 -0.18 -5.59
N MET A 12 -0.48 -1.43 -5.89
CA MET A 12 -1.41 -2.54 -5.74
C MET A 12 -0.96 -3.51 -4.65
N LEU A 13 -1.83 -3.76 -3.67
CA LEU A 13 -1.60 -4.79 -2.65
C LEU A 13 -1.76 -6.16 -3.29
N VAL A 14 -0.73 -7.00 -3.21
CA VAL A 14 -0.73 -8.34 -3.80
C VAL A 14 -1.86 -9.18 -3.23
N PRO A 15 -2.74 -9.75 -4.08
CA PRO A 15 -3.80 -10.64 -3.63
C PRO A 15 -3.22 -11.96 -3.15
N GLY A 16 -3.11 -12.12 -1.85
CA GLY A 16 -2.56 -13.31 -1.21
C GLY A 16 -3.47 -13.87 -0.13
N LYS A 17 -2.90 -14.50 0.88
CA LYS A 17 -3.62 -15.01 2.05
C LYS A 17 -4.40 -13.89 2.76
N GLY A 18 -5.61 -14.19 3.22
CA GLY A 18 -6.36 -13.29 4.10
C GLY A 18 -5.70 -13.14 5.47
N GLY A 19 -5.85 -11.97 6.09
CA GLY A 19 -5.36 -11.72 7.46
C GLY A 19 -3.88 -11.35 7.58
N THR A 20 -3.13 -11.19 6.49
CA THR A 20 -1.71 -10.78 6.55
C THR A 20 -1.50 -9.32 6.97
N GLY A 21 -2.56 -8.49 6.91
CA GLY A 21 -2.50 -7.06 7.25
C GLY A 21 -2.50 -6.13 6.03
N LYS A 22 -2.89 -6.60 4.84
CA LYS A 22 -2.95 -5.79 3.60
C LYS A 22 -3.70 -4.48 3.80
N THR A 23 -4.95 -4.55 4.24
CA THR A 23 -5.79 -3.37 4.43
C THR A 23 -5.24 -2.43 5.52
N LEU A 24 -4.60 -2.96 6.58
CA LEU A 24 -3.92 -2.12 7.57
C LEU A 24 -2.76 -1.35 6.93
N PHE A 25 -1.97 -2.01 6.10
CA PHE A 25 -0.89 -1.36 5.35
C PHE A 25 -1.45 -0.34 4.34
N ALA A 26 -2.51 -0.69 3.60
CA ALA A 26 -3.18 0.24 2.69
C ALA A 26 -3.64 1.52 3.42
N ARG A 27 -4.21 1.38 4.61
CA ARG A 27 -4.63 2.51 5.45
C ARG A 27 -3.44 3.36 5.91
N LEU A 28 -2.33 2.72 6.31
CA LEU A 28 -1.09 3.41 6.69
C LEU A 28 -0.51 4.20 5.52
N LEU A 29 -0.40 3.58 4.34
CA LEU A 29 0.11 4.23 3.14
C LEU A 29 -0.80 5.37 2.68
N TYR A 30 -2.13 5.15 2.68
CA TYR A 30 -3.10 6.20 2.35
C TYR A 30 -2.96 7.41 3.30
N TYR A 31 -2.83 7.16 4.60
CA TYR A 31 -2.57 8.19 5.60
C TYR A 31 -1.28 8.97 5.27
N ALA A 32 -0.17 8.29 5.02
CA ALA A 32 1.11 8.91 4.73
C ALA A 32 1.06 9.77 3.45
N LEU A 33 0.42 9.28 2.39
CA LEU A 33 0.26 10.00 1.12
C LEU A 33 -0.57 11.28 1.29
N VAL A 34 -1.68 11.21 2.03
CA VAL A 34 -2.53 12.39 2.31
C VAL A 34 -1.78 13.42 3.16
N GLU A 35 -1.11 12.99 4.23
CA GLU A 35 -0.32 13.89 5.09
C GLU A 35 0.85 14.53 4.36
N ALA A 36 1.42 13.84 3.37
CA ALA A 36 2.46 14.36 2.49
C ALA A 36 1.93 15.30 1.38
N GLY A 37 0.59 15.52 1.31
CA GLY A 37 -0.03 16.36 0.29
C GLY A 37 -0.05 15.76 -1.11
N VAL A 38 0.15 14.44 -1.23
CA VAL A 38 0.09 13.72 -2.51
C VAL A 38 -1.36 13.60 -2.97
N LYS A 39 -1.62 13.85 -4.24
CA LYS A 39 -2.94 13.64 -4.83
C LYS A 39 -3.19 12.14 -5.01
N VAL A 40 -3.80 11.50 -4.00
CA VAL A 40 -4.06 10.07 -3.95
C VAL A 40 -5.54 9.76 -4.13
N ILE A 41 -5.83 8.67 -4.84
CA ILE A 41 -7.12 7.96 -4.78
C ILE A 41 -6.89 6.57 -4.22
N GLY A 42 -7.81 6.09 -3.37
CA GLY A 42 -7.89 4.70 -2.95
C GLY A 42 -8.94 3.97 -3.78
N PHE A 43 -8.68 2.70 -4.08
CA PHE A 43 -9.64 1.81 -4.71
C PHE A 43 -9.68 0.50 -3.93
N ASP A 44 -10.79 0.24 -3.25
CA ASP A 44 -11.03 -0.96 -2.47
C ASP A 44 -11.75 -1.98 -3.35
N SER A 45 -11.03 -3.04 -3.73
CA SER A 45 -11.55 -4.09 -4.62
C SER A 45 -12.16 -5.27 -3.85
N ASP A 46 -12.06 -5.29 -2.52
CA ASP A 46 -12.76 -6.27 -1.68
C ASP A 46 -14.19 -5.79 -1.39
N THR A 47 -15.10 -6.00 -2.32
CA THR A 47 -16.50 -5.55 -2.20
C THR A 47 -17.29 -6.31 -1.15
N GLU A 48 -16.84 -7.47 -0.70
CA GLU A 48 -17.47 -8.23 0.40
C GLU A 48 -17.11 -7.64 1.76
N ASN A 49 -15.85 -7.19 1.92
CA ASN A 49 -15.35 -6.57 3.14
C ASN A 49 -14.55 -5.29 2.84
N PRO A 50 -15.21 -4.20 2.38
CA PRO A 50 -14.52 -3.00 1.90
C PRO A 50 -13.99 -2.16 3.08
N GLU A 51 -13.03 -2.68 3.82
CA GLU A 51 -12.49 -2.03 5.02
C GLU A 51 -11.78 -0.72 4.71
N LEU A 52 -10.98 -0.66 3.63
CA LEU A 52 -10.29 0.56 3.25
C LEU A 52 -11.31 1.69 2.99
N ALA A 53 -12.36 1.40 2.24
CA ALA A 53 -13.41 2.37 1.93
C ALA A 53 -14.23 2.73 3.17
N ASN A 54 -14.59 1.76 4.01
CA ASN A 54 -15.36 1.99 5.23
C ASN A 54 -14.63 2.93 6.21
N TYR A 55 -13.31 2.74 6.38
CA TYR A 55 -12.49 3.62 7.22
C TYR A 55 -12.32 5.03 6.66
N HIS A 56 -12.59 5.23 5.37
CA HIS A 56 -12.45 6.51 4.68
C HIS A 56 -13.76 6.98 4.05
N ALA A 57 -14.92 6.61 4.61
CA ALA A 57 -16.24 6.93 4.09
C ALA A 57 -16.60 8.42 4.10
N GLN A 58 -15.81 9.29 4.74
CA GLN A 58 -16.05 10.73 4.73
C GLN A 58 -15.72 11.32 3.34
N GLN A 59 -16.54 12.23 2.84
CA GLN A 59 -16.43 12.83 1.50
C GLN A 59 -15.06 13.47 1.19
N LYS A 60 -14.32 13.89 2.23
CA LYS A 60 -12.98 14.47 2.06
C LYS A 60 -11.93 13.45 1.59
N TYR A 61 -12.17 12.15 1.83
CA TYR A 61 -11.27 11.08 1.37
C TYR A 61 -11.77 10.54 0.03
N GLN A 62 -10.82 10.30 -0.88
CA GLN A 62 -11.15 9.80 -2.21
C GLN A 62 -10.86 8.30 -2.28
N VAL A 63 -11.69 7.51 -1.58
CA VAL A 63 -11.63 6.05 -1.62
C VAL A 63 -12.92 5.53 -2.25
N TYR A 64 -12.78 4.69 -3.26
CA TYR A 64 -13.85 4.14 -4.08
C TYR A 64 -13.89 2.63 -3.92
N THR A 65 -15.05 2.03 -4.15
CA THR A 65 -15.22 0.58 -4.14
C THR A 65 -15.60 0.08 -5.52
N GLY A 66 -15.15 -1.12 -5.86
CA GLY A 66 -15.54 -1.82 -7.08
C GLY A 66 -14.74 -3.11 -7.24
N ASN A 67 -15.35 -4.14 -7.77
CA ASN A 67 -14.68 -5.42 -8.00
C ASN A 67 -13.81 -5.38 -9.26
N LEU A 68 -12.49 -5.13 -9.11
CA LEU A 68 -11.55 -5.09 -10.24
C LEU A 68 -11.40 -6.43 -10.99
N LEU A 69 -11.97 -7.51 -10.46
CA LEU A 69 -12.05 -8.78 -11.19
C LEU A 69 -13.16 -8.74 -12.27
N GLU A 70 -14.07 -7.76 -12.18
CA GLU A 70 -15.09 -7.49 -13.18
C GLU A 70 -14.61 -6.45 -14.20
N ILE A 71 -14.91 -6.68 -15.49
CA ILE A 71 -14.46 -5.81 -16.59
C ILE A 71 -14.98 -4.38 -16.42
N GLU A 72 -16.25 -4.23 -16.05
CA GLU A 72 -16.90 -2.92 -15.92
C GLU A 72 -16.23 -2.05 -14.83
N ASP A 73 -15.85 -2.64 -13.70
CA ASP A 73 -15.22 -1.90 -12.62
C ASP A 73 -13.74 -1.59 -12.92
N SER A 74 -13.06 -2.46 -13.69
CA SER A 74 -11.73 -2.17 -14.22
C SER A 74 -11.77 -0.97 -15.19
N HIS A 75 -12.78 -0.88 -16.08
CA HIS A 75 -12.98 0.30 -16.91
C HIS A 75 -13.23 1.57 -16.09
N LYS A 76 -14.05 1.49 -15.02
CA LYS A 76 -14.29 2.63 -14.12
C LYS A 76 -13.01 3.12 -13.45
N LEU A 77 -12.12 2.20 -13.04
CA LEU A 77 -10.82 2.59 -12.50
C LEU A 77 -10.00 3.35 -13.53
N LEU A 78 -9.85 2.84 -14.75
CA LEU A 78 -9.11 3.51 -15.82
C LEU A 78 -9.68 4.90 -16.15
N GLU A 79 -11.01 5.01 -16.26
CA GLU A 79 -11.68 6.31 -16.44
C GLU A 79 -11.40 7.28 -15.26
N MET A 80 -11.35 6.77 -14.03
CA MET A 80 -11.01 7.62 -12.87
C MET A 80 -9.56 8.09 -12.91
N LEU A 81 -8.62 7.22 -13.31
CA LEU A 81 -7.22 7.60 -13.49
C LEU A 81 -7.07 8.70 -14.56
N GLU A 82 -7.76 8.55 -15.68
CA GLU A 82 -7.75 9.52 -16.77
C GLU A 82 -8.38 10.87 -16.35
N LYS A 83 -9.57 10.84 -15.74
CA LYS A 83 -10.32 12.06 -15.36
C LYS A 83 -9.71 12.79 -14.17
N LYS A 84 -9.32 12.04 -13.13
CA LYS A 84 -8.83 12.63 -11.87
C LYS A 84 -7.33 12.89 -11.88
N LYS A 85 -6.59 12.14 -12.69
CA LYS A 85 -5.12 12.24 -12.80
C LYS A 85 -4.42 12.29 -11.43
N PRO A 86 -4.68 11.33 -10.52
CA PRO A 86 -3.97 11.29 -9.26
C PRO A 86 -2.47 11.06 -9.47
N ASP A 87 -1.65 11.42 -8.49
CA ASP A 87 -0.23 11.08 -8.51
C ASP A 87 -0.03 9.64 -8.07
N VAL A 88 -0.89 9.16 -7.15
CA VAL A 88 -0.92 7.76 -6.69
C VAL A 88 -2.35 7.21 -6.74
N ALA A 89 -2.50 6.04 -7.36
CA ALA A 89 -3.66 5.17 -7.22
C ALA A 89 -3.30 4.01 -6.28
N LEU A 90 -3.88 3.96 -5.09
CA LEU A 90 -3.69 2.87 -4.13
C LEU A 90 -4.83 1.86 -4.29
N ILE A 91 -4.49 0.61 -4.58
CA ILE A 91 -5.45 -0.45 -4.91
C ILE A 91 -5.32 -1.57 -3.86
N ASP A 92 -6.36 -1.77 -3.06
CA ASP A 92 -6.46 -2.90 -2.11
C ASP A 92 -7.24 -4.04 -2.76
N MET A 93 -6.54 -5.17 -3.01
CA MET A 93 -7.10 -6.32 -3.70
C MET A 93 -7.66 -7.34 -2.71
N PRO A 94 -8.76 -8.04 -3.05
CA PRO A 94 -9.31 -9.10 -2.22
C PRO A 94 -8.32 -10.25 -2.07
N ALA A 95 -8.45 -11.01 -0.98
CA ALA A 95 -7.65 -12.20 -0.77
C ALA A 95 -7.92 -13.25 -1.86
N ALA A 96 -6.92 -14.11 -2.14
CA ALA A 96 -7.02 -15.26 -3.06
C ALA A 96 -7.42 -14.96 -4.52
N SER A 97 -7.30 -13.71 -4.98
CA SER A 97 -7.68 -13.30 -6.35
C SER A 97 -6.51 -13.24 -7.34
N GLY A 98 -5.36 -13.85 -7.03
CA GLY A 98 -4.12 -13.68 -7.81
C GLY A 98 -4.23 -14.05 -9.28
N TYR A 99 -4.89 -15.17 -9.62
CA TYR A 99 -5.07 -15.58 -11.01
C TYR A 99 -5.93 -14.56 -11.78
N GLN A 100 -7.10 -14.21 -11.24
CA GLN A 100 -8.02 -13.27 -11.88
C GLN A 100 -7.40 -11.88 -12.02
N THR A 101 -6.60 -11.45 -11.04
CA THR A 101 -5.87 -10.18 -11.09
C THR A 101 -4.90 -10.16 -12.27
N ARG A 102 -4.10 -11.21 -12.45
CA ARG A 102 -3.16 -11.31 -13.59
C ARG A 102 -3.92 -11.31 -14.92
N ASP A 103 -4.99 -12.09 -15.04
CA ASP A 103 -5.85 -12.13 -16.23
C ASP A 103 -6.40 -10.73 -16.58
N ARG A 104 -6.85 -9.95 -15.59
CA ARG A 104 -7.30 -8.57 -15.81
C ARG A 104 -6.16 -7.65 -16.24
N MET A 105 -5.00 -7.77 -15.61
CA MET A 105 -3.83 -6.97 -15.96
C MET A 105 -3.38 -7.22 -17.41
N GLU A 106 -3.40 -8.47 -17.84
CA GLU A 106 -3.08 -8.85 -19.22
C GLU A 106 -4.16 -8.35 -20.19
N HIS A 107 -5.43 -8.56 -19.88
CA HIS A 107 -6.56 -8.13 -20.71
C HIS A 107 -6.54 -6.62 -21.02
N PHE A 108 -6.17 -5.80 -20.05
CA PHE A 108 -6.11 -4.34 -20.19
C PHE A 108 -4.70 -3.81 -20.50
N ASN A 109 -3.70 -4.66 -20.68
CA ASN A 109 -2.30 -4.27 -20.85
C ASN A 109 -1.84 -3.25 -19.78
N LEU A 110 -2.24 -3.45 -18.53
CA LEU A 110 -2.04 -2.45 -17.48
C LEU A 110 -0.56 -2.13 -17.23
N LEU A 111 0.35 -3.08 -17.45
CA LEU A 111 1.79 -2.86 -17.27
C LEU A 111 2.38 -1.88 -18.29
N ASP A 112 1.72 -1.71 -19.44
CA ASP A 112 2.18 -0.82 -20.50
C ASP A 112 1.77 0.65 -20.24
N LEU A 113 0.93 0.91 -19.21
CA LEU A 113 0.55 2.27 -18.82
C LEU A 113 1.74 3.16 -18.45
N SER A 114 2.86 2.57 -18.00
CA SER A 114 4.07 3.34 -17.67
C SER A 114 4.65 4.07 -18.90
N GLU A 115 4.39 3.58 -20.10
CA GLU A 115 4.84 4.15 -21.38
C GLU A 115 3.78 5.05 -22.03
N ASP A 116 2.55 5.05 -21.50
CA ASP A 116 1.46 5.87 -22.02
C ASP A 116 1.69 7.36 -21.68
N LYS A 117 1.50 8.24 -22.66
CA LYS A 117 1.74 9.68 -22.49
C LYS A 117 0.65 10.40 -21.70
N GLU A 118 -0.56 9.86 -21.70
CA GLU A 118 -1.72 10.48 -21.05
C GLU A 118 -1.94 9.93 -19.65
N MET A 119 -1.61 8.65 -19.44
CA MET A 119 -1.74 7.92 -18.18
C MET A 119 -0.43 7.21 -17.77
N PRO A 120 0.67 7.92 -17.50
CA PRO A 120 1.99 7.34 -17.26
C PRO A 120 2.10 6.70 -15.86
N TYR A 121 1.28 5.68 -15.60
CA TYR A 121 1.27 4.98 -14.31
C TYR A 121 2.21 3.78 -14.34
N ARG A 122 3.22 3.79 -13.48
CA ARG A 122 4.03 2.62 -13.19
C ARG A 122 3.43 1.82 -12.02
N PHE A 123 3.30 0.52 -12.22
CA PHE A 123 2.80 -0.36 -11.18
C PHE A 123 3.86 -0.67 -10.14
N THR A 124 3.46 -0.61 -8.86
CA THR A 124 4.22 -1.12 -7.72
C THR A 124 3.38 -2.17 -7.01
N PHE A 125 3.89 -3.39 -6.92
CA PHE A 125 3.25 -4.46 -6.18
C PHE A 125 3.78 -4.53 -4.76
N VAL A 126 2.87 -4.43 -3.80
CA VAL A 126 3.21 -4.49 -2.37
C VAL A 126 2.71 -5.80 -1.79
N CYS A 127 3.61 -6.63 -1.29
CA CYS A 127 3.27 -7.84 -0.57
C CYS A 127 3.45 -7.65 0.93
N VAL A 128 2.35 -7.77 1.68
CA VAL A 128 2.40 -7.79 3.14
C VAL A 128 2.62 -9.23 3.59
N LEU A 129 3.81 -9.49 4.10
CA LEU A 129 4.27 -10.81 4.53
C LEU A 129 3.77 -11.13 5.94
N ASP A 130 3.25 -12.34 6.08
CA ASP A 130 3.17 -13.06 7.36
C ASP A 130 4.31 -14.09 7.42
N ILE A 131 4.37 -14.88 8.49
CA ILE A 131 5.38 -15.94 8.67
C ILE A 131 5.13 -17.18 7.80
N GLY A 132 4.10 -17.18 6.95
CA GLY A 132 3.67 -18.36 6.19
C GLY A 132 4.06 -18.32 4.71
N ALA A 133 4.26 -19.51 4.12
CA ALA A 133 4.59 -19.67 2.70
C ALA A 133 3.54 -19.11 1.70
N PRO A 134 2.22 -19.08 1.97
CA PRO A 134 1.24 -18.64 0.98
C PRO A 134 1.43 -17.18 0.52
N SER A 135 1.84 -16.25 1.41
CA SER A 135 2.13 -14.86 1.02
C SER A 135 3.36 -14.79 0.10
N VAL A 136 4.39 -15.58 0.41
CA VAL A 136 5.63 -15.69 -0.40
C VAL A 136 5.33 -16.21 -1.80
N HIS A 137 4.54 -17.28 -1.92
CA HIS A 137 4.18 -17.86 -3.23
C HIS A 137 3.35 -16.88 -4.08
N SER A 138 2.37 -16.19 -3.48
CA SER A 138 1.58 -15.20 -4.20
C SER A 138 2.44 -14.06 -4.73
N PHE A 139 3.46 -13.64 -3.97
CA PHE A 139 4.38 -12.61 -4.41
C PHE A 139 5.30 -13.09 -5.52
N GLN A 140 5.83 -14.33 -5.41
CA GLN A 140 6.63 -14.94 -6.45
C GLN A 140 5.89 -15.01 -7.79
N ASP A 141 4.62 -15.40 -7.77
CA ASP A 141 3.77 -15.47 -8.96
C ASP A 141 3.60 -14.11 -9.64
N VAL A 142 3.41 -13.04 -8.86
CA VAL A 142 3.29 -11.68 -9.40
C VAL A 142 4.61 -11.21 -9.97
N MET A 143 5.74 -11.42 -9.29
CA MET A 143 7.06 -11.05 -9.78
C MET A 143 7.45 -11.82 -11.05
N ALA A 144 7.14 -13.10 -11.12
CA ALA A 144 7.39 -13.92 -12.32
C ALA A 144 6.54 -13.46 -13.52
N PHE A 145 5.32 -12.99 -13.29
CA PHE A 145 4.43 -12.50 -14.34
C PHE A 145 4.83 -11.10 -14.83
N CYS A 146 5.11 -10.16 -13.92
CA CYS A 146 5.36 -8.77 -14.28
C CYS A 146 6.82 -8.49 -14.67
N GLY A 147 7.79 -9.25 -14.13
CA GLY A 147 9.23 -9.04 -14.39
C GLY A 147 9.67 -7.61 -14.03
N ASP A 148 10.48 -7.02 -14.88
CA ASP A 148 11.04 -5.67 -14.73
C ASP A 148 10.08 -4.54 -15.15
N ARG A 149 8.87 -4.89 -15.61
CA ARG A 149 7.82 -3.91 -15.96
C ARG A 149 7.12 -3.30 -14.75
N ALA A 150 7.43 -3.76 -13.55
CA ALA A 150 6.85 -3.25 -12.31
C ALA A 150 7.91 -3.08 -11.22
N ASP A 151 7.55 -2.37 -10.16
CA ASP A 151 8.35 -2.24 -8.94
C ASP A 151 7.75 -3.12 -7.83
N TYR A 152 8.57 -3.49 -6.84
CA TYR A 152 8.16 -4.46 -5.81
C TYR A 152 8.56 -3.98 -4.43
N VAL A 153 7.61 -4.06 -3.49
CA VAL A 153 7.84 -3.78 -2.07
C VAL A 153 7.39 -4.96 -1.23
N ALA A 154 8.30 -5.52 -0.46
CA ALA A 154 8.00 -6.52 0.55
C ALA A 154 7.83 -5.82 1.91
N VAL A 155 6.73 -6.10 2.60
CA VAL A 155 6.42 -5.49 3.89
C VAL A 155 6.38 -6.58 4.95
N ARG A 156 7.39 -6.64 5.82
CA ARG A 156 7.36 -7.53 6.99
C ARG A 156 6.37 -6.98 8.01
N ASN A 157 5.26 -7.68 8.21
CA ASN A 157 4.31 -7.29 9.23
C ASN A 157 4.80 -7.79 10.61
N GLN A 158 5.36 -6.90 11.41
CA GLN A 158 5.92 -7.19 12.73
C GLN A 158 4.87 -7.68 13.76
N PHE A 159 3.59 -7.63 13.44
CA PHE A 159 2.56 -8.29 14.25
C PHE A 159 2.78 -9.82 14.35
N TRP A 160 3.43 -10.40 13.34
CA TRP A 160 3.72 -11.82 13.26
C TRP A 160 5.12 -12.19 13.80
N GLU A 161 5.92 -11.20 14.20
CA GLU A 161 7.19 -11.46 14.89
C GLU A 161 6.86 -12.04 16.28
N ASP A 162 7.26 -13.28 16.51
CA ASP A 162 7.24 -13.80 17.86
C ASP A 162 8.48 -13.24 18.61
N GLY A 163 8.27 -12.75 19.80
CA GLY A 163 9.37 -12.29 20.67
C GLY A 163 10.21 -13.44 21.24
N SER A 164 10.19 -14.60 20.61
CA SER A 164 10.98 -15.75 21.04
C SER A 164 12.45 -15.49 20.76
N SER A 165 13.30 -15.88 21.69
CA SER A 165 14.77 -15.78 21.61
C SER A 165 15.39 -16.84 20.70
N SER A 166 14.69 -17.28 19.63
CA SER A 166 15.26 -18.18 18.66
C SER A 166 16.22 -17.40 17.75
N ASP A 167 17.38 -17.98 17.44
CA ASP A 167 18.36 -17.39 16.51
C ASP A 167 17.84 -17.32 15.07
N GLU A 168 16.65 -17.83 14.78
CA GLU A 168 16.04 -17.89 13.47
C GLU A 168 15.03 -16.74 13.28
N SER A 169 15.11 -16.05 12.14
CA SER A 169 14.18 -14.99 11.78
C SER A 169 12.75 -15.49 11.68
N SER A 170 11.77 -14.77 12.22
CA SER A 170 10.35 -15.06 12.03
C SER A 170 9.94 -15.10 10.56
N PHE A 171 10.70 -14.46 9.67
CA PHE A 171 10.48 -14.45 8.21
C PHE A 171 11.43 -15.38 7.44
N ALA A 172 12.00 -16.42 8.08
CA ALA A 172 12.95 -17.35 7.46
C ALA A 172 12.41 -18.00 6.17
N ILE A 173 11.10 -18.31 6.10
CA ILE A 173 10.46 -18.84 4.89
C ILE A 173 10.61 -17.87 3.71
N TRP A 174 10.49 -16.57 3.95
CA TRP A 174 10.71 -15.54 2.94
C TRP A 174 12.18 -15.43 2.58
N GLU A 175 13.04 -15.24 3.55
CA GLU A 175 14.47 -14.98 3.39
C GLU A 175 15.23 -16.12 2.68
N GLN A 176 14.79 -17.37 2.87
CA GLN A 176 15.39 -18.56 2.28
C GLN A 176 14.73 -19.00 0.97
N SER A 177 13.71 -18.26 0.49
CA SER A 177 12.93 -18.65 -0.70
C SER A 177 13.58 -18.25 -2.02
N GLU A 178 13.20 -18.94 -3.10
CA GLU A 178 13.51 -18.50 -4.46
C GLU A 178 12.80 -17.19 -4.80
N ALA A 179 11.66 -16.89 -4.15
CA ALA A 179 10.96 -15.63 -4.27
C ALA A 179 11.83 -14.45 -3.82
N TYR A 180 12.59 -14.61 -2.72
CA TYR A 180 13.51 -13.58 -2.23
C TYR A 180 14.63 -13.29 -3.22
N LYS A 181 15.24 -14.33 -3.81
CA LYS A 181 16.27 -14.17 -4.84
C LYS A 181 15.76 -13.44 -6.08
N LEU A 182 14.54 -13.79 -6.52
CA LEU A 182 13.89 -13.11 -7.63
C LEU A 182 13.62 -11.64 -7.27
N PHE A 183 13.11 -11.37 -6.06
CA PHE A 183 12.86 -10.03 -5.54
C PHE A 183 14.13 -9.15 -5.53
N GLU A 184 15.26 -9.67 -5.05
CA GLU A 184 16.55 -8.97 -5.11
C GLU A 184 17.01 -8.70 -6.54
N SER A 185 16.85 -9.68 -7.43
CA SER A 185 17.22 -9.53 -8.85
C SER A 185 16.40 -8.44 -9.57
N LEU A 186 15.15 -8.25 -9.14
CA LEU A 186 14.23 -7.21 -9.62
C LEU A 186 14.38 -5.88 -8.86
N LYS A 187 15.36 -5.75 -7.95
CA LYS A 187 15.65 -4.56 -7.14
C LYS A 187 14.47 -4.17 -6.23
N GLY A 188 13.77 -5.16 -5.72
CA GLY A 188 12.69 -4.93 -4.74
C GLY A 188 13.18 -4.24 -3.47
N ILE A 189 12.31 -3.51 -2.82
CA ILE A 189 12.60 -2.81 -1.55
C ILE A 189 11.84 -3.48 -0.43
N GLU A 190 12.57 -3.87 0.62
CA GLU A 190 11.99 -4.45 1.81
C GLU A 190 11.86 -3.40 2.91
N ILE A 191 10.69 -3.35 3.54
CA ILE A 191 10.37 -2.47 4.68
C ILE A 191 9.63 -3.25 5.77
N ALA A 192 9.49 -2.66 6.95
CA ALA A 192 8.71 -3.23 8.04
C ALA A 192 7.41 -2.45 8.29
N MET A 193 6.32 -3.14 8.58
CA MET A 193 5.14 -2.53 9.17
C MET A 193 5.16 -2.81 10.69
N PRO A 194 5.24 -1.79 11.54
CA PRO A 194 5.24 -1.98 12.99
C PRO A 194 4.01 -2.75 13.47
N ALA A 195 4.15 -3.51 14.53
CA ALA A 195 3.01 -4.15 15.17
C ALA A 195 2.07 -3.10 15.76
N LEU A 196 0.78 -3.22 15.47
CA LEU A 196 -0.29 -2.55 16.19
C LEU A 196 -0.97 -3.57 17.11
N ASP A 197 -1.01 -3.31 18.41
CA ASP A 197 -1.59 -4.28 19.33
C ASP A 197 -3.08 -4.52 19.07
N ARG A 198 -3.52 -5.74 19.36
CA ARG A 198 -4.86 -6.20 19.04
C ARG A 198 -5.95 -5.36 19.70
N LEU A 199 -5.74 -4.92 20.94
CA LEU A 199 -6.76 -4.13 21.66
C LEU A 199 -6.92 -2.76 21.04
N THR A 200 -5.82 -2.10 20.69
CA THR A 200 -5.85 -0.81 19.99
C THR A 200 -6.48 -0.97 18.60
N PHE A 201 -6.11 -2.01 17.84
CA PHE A 201 -6.72 -2.28 16.54
C PHE A 201 -8.24 -2.45 16.64
N GLN A 202 -8.74 -3.18 17.65
CA GLN A 202 -10.18 -3.36 17.88
C GLN A 202 -10.92 -2.07 18.24
N GLN A 203 -10.23 -1.08 18.84
CA GLN A 203 -10.82 0.22 19.12
C GLN A 203 -10.87 1.15 17.89
N MET A 204 -10.13 0.81 16.85
CA MET A 204 -10.14 1.55 15.59
C MET A 204 -11.33 1.09 14.74
N HIS A 205 -12.53 1.50 15.14
CA HIS A 205 -13.75 1.29 14.36
C HIS A 205 -13.73 2.10 13.05
N PRO A 206 -14.52 1.77 12.01
CA PRO A 206 -14.62 2.55 10.76
C PRO A 206 -14.86 4.05 10.94
N SER A 207 -15.45 4.46 12.06
CA SER A 207 -15.60 5.89 12.42
C SER A 207 -14.33 6.51 13.03
N THR A 208 -13.28 5.76 13.28
CA THR A 208 -12.03 6.20 13.92
C THR A 208 -10.84 5.75 13.08
N ASN A 209 -10.58 6.44 12.01
CA ASN A 209 -9.44 6.18 11.13
C ASN A 209 -8.14 6.83 11.68
N PHE A 210 -7.03 6.67 10.98
CA PHE A 210 -5.74 7.23 11.38
C PHE A 210 -5.71 8.77 11.43
N PHE A 211 -6.63 9.45 10.76
CA PHE A 211 -6.78 10.91 10.85
C PHE A 211 -7.56 11.35 12.09
N ASP A 212 -8.30 10.45 12.72
CA ASP A 212 -9.20 10.72 13.85
C ASP A 212 -8.67 10.18 15.18
N VAL A 213 -7.35 9.95 15.31
CA VAL A 213 -6.73 9.37 16.53
C VAL A 213 -7.07 10.14 17.82
N ALA A 214 -7.42 11.41 17.72
CA ALA A 214 -7.87 12.21 18.86
C ALA A 214 -9.17 11.68 19.51
N LYS A 215 -9.97 10.89 18.81
CA LYS A 215 -11.18 10.24 19.31
C LYS A 215 -10.90 9.02 20.19
N LEU A 216 -9.67 8.48 20.15
CA LEU A 216 -9.24 7.36 20.97
C LEU A 216 -8.97 7.78 22.41
N THR A 217 -9.08 6.84 23.35
CA THR A 217 -8.59 7.06 24.72
C THR A 217 -7.08 7.30 24.71
N VAL A 218 -6.56 7.91 25.77
CA VAL A 218 -5.14 8.33 25.82
C VAL A 218 -4.19 7.19 25.49
N GLY A 219 -4.38 6.00 26.09
CA GLY A 219 -3.52 4.84 25.85
C GLY A 219 -3.52 4.40 24.38
N HIS A 220 -4.69 4.15 23.80
CA HIS A 220 -4.81 3.74 22.40
C HIS A 220 -4.31 4.83 21.44
N ARG A 221 -4.53 6.11 21.76
CA ARG A 221 -4.01 7.23 20.97
C ARG A 221 -2.48 7.23 20.93
N LEU A 222 -1.80 7.09 22.07
CA LEU A 222 -0.33 7.07 22.13
C LEU A 222 0.25 5.89 21.35
N ILE A 223 -0.36 4.70 21.46
CA ILE A 223 0.04 3.51 20.72
C ILE A 223 -0.14 3.73 19.22
N THR A 224 -1.30 4.25 18.78
CA THR A 224 -1.57 4.53 17.38
C THR A 224 -0.62 5.58 16.81
N GLN A 225 -0.34 6.66 17.55
CA GLN A 225 0.63 7.68 17.13
C GLN A 225 2.05 7.11 17.00
N SER A 226 2.45 6.21 17.91
CA SER A 226 3.73 5.51 17.80
C SER A 226 3.79 4.60 16.58
N PHE A 227 2.71 3.84 16.31
CA PHE A 227 2.57 3.02 15.11
C PHE A 227 2.71 3.87 13.83
N LEU A 228 1.96 4.97 13.73
CA LEU A 228 1.99 5.86 12.57
C LEU A 228 3.38 6.46 12.36
N ARG A 229 4.00 7.00 13.40
CA ARG A 229 5.34 7.60 13.29
C ARG A 229 6.38 6.59 12.78
N ARG A 230 6.40 5.38 13.35
CA ARG A 230 7.33 4.33 12.94
C ARG A 230 7.00 3.81 11.55
N GLY A 231 5.71 3.60 11.26
CA GLY A 231 5.27 3.11 9.97
C GLY A 231 5.58 4.10 8.83
N VAL A 232 5.35 5.40 9.04
CA VAL A 232 5.71 6.43 8.04
C VAL A 232 7.22 6.45 7.81
N ALA A 233 8.04 6.34 8.86
CA ALA A 233 9.49 6.28 8.72
C ALA A 233 9.96 5.06 7.90
N GLU A 234 9.29 3.93 8.01
CA GLU A 234 9.56 2.74 7.17
C GLU A 234 9.15 2.97 5.71
N LEU A 235 8.02 3.65 5.47
CA LEU A 235 7.59 3.97 4.10
C LEU A 235 8.59 4.87 3.36
N ASP A 236 9.36 5.68 4.06
CA ASP A 236 10.39 6.55 3.48
C ASP A 236 11.47 5.77 2.72
N TYR A 237 11.81 4.55 3.16
CA TYR A 237 12.77 3.69 2.44
C TYR A 237 12.26 3.26 1.08
N ALA A 238 10.95 3.11 0.91
CA ALA A 238 10.32 2.74 -0.36
C ALA A 238 9.61 3.92 -1.04
N ALA A 239 9.88 5.17 -0.63
CA ALA A 239 9.16 6.36 -1.07
C ALA A 239 9.07 6.49 -2.60
N SER A 240 10.16 6.19 -3.32
CA SER A 240 10.20 6.28 -4.80
C SER A 240 9.30 5.25 -5.49
N TYR A 241 9.02 4.11 -4.85
CA TYR A 241 8.14 3.08 -5.40
C TYR A 241 6.68 3.30 -4.99
N LEU A 242 6.47 3.96 -3.85
CA LEU A 242 5.15 4.20 -3.27
C LEU A 242 4.54 5.56 -3.67
N GLY A 243 5.28 6.37 -4.44
CA GLY A 243 4.85 7.71 -4.85
C GLY A 243 4.86 8.74 -3.72
N LEU A 244 5.59 8.47 -2.64
CA LEU A 244 5.84 9.45 -1.58
C LEU A 244 6.95 10.43 -2.02
N PRO A 245 6.92 11.69 -1.57
CA PRO A 245 8.03 12.61 -1.78
C PRO A 245 9.28 12.07 -1.09
N LYS A 246 10.46 12.28 -1.71
CA LYS A 246 11.72 11.88 -1.06
C LYS A 246 11.84 12.58 0.30
N PRO A 247 12.29 11.87 1.34
CA PRO A 247 12.57 12.49 2.62
C PRO A 247 13.49 13.70 2.43
N GLN A 248 13.09 14.85 2.93
CA GLN A 248 14.00 16.01 2.93
C GLN A 248 15.16 15.68 3.88
N ALA A 249 16.39 15.79 3.40
CA ALA A 249 17.56 15.69 4.26
C ALA A 249 17.36 16.64 5.45
N GLU A 250 17.52 16.17 6.67
CA GLU A 250 17.30 16.91 7.91
C GLU A 250 17.87 18.34 7.80
N GLY A 251 17.02 19.36 7.85
CA GLY A 251 17.52 20.75 7.84
C GLY A 251 16.53 21.87 7.55
N GLN A 252 15.26 21.62 7.26
CA GLN A 252 14.30 22.74 7.18
C GLN A 252 13.02 22.42 7.99
N PRO A 253 12.65 23.29 8.97
CA PRO A 253 11.38 23.14 9.69
C PRO A 253 10.22 23.33 8.71
N ILE A 254 9.26 22.39 8.75
CA ILE A 254 8.00 22.46 8.00
C ILE A 254 7.33 23.81 8.35
N ALA A 255 7.18 24.68 7.38
CA ALA A 255 6.40 25.91 7.52
C ALA A 255 4.94 25.49 7.80
N ARG A 256 4.50 25.69 9.04
CA ARG A 256 3.08 25.57 9.40
C ARG A 256 2.30 26.56 8.54
N ALA A 257 1.34 26.06 7.75
CA ALA A 257 0.35 26.92 7.12
C ALA A 257 -0.36 27.71 8.24
N THR A 258 -0.09 28.99 8.31
CA THR A 258 -0.82 29.93 9.17
C THR A 258 -2.24 30.01 8.66
N GLU A 259 -3.19 29.63 9.49
CA GLU A 259 -4.60 29.95 9.33
C GLU A 259 -4.71 31.48 9.11
N ALA A 260 -5.21 31.85 7.95
CA ALA A 260 -5.68 33.20 7.72
C ALA A 260 -7.12 33.29 8.22
N ALA A 261 -7.35 34.23 9.13
CA ALA A 261 -8.62 34.61 9.73
C ALA A 261 -9.69 35.04 8.70
#